data_7a7a8a3f24b9b55044ad56cccb524f6c
#
_entry.id   7a7a8a3f24b9b55044ad56cccb524f6c
#
_cell.length_a   1.000
_cell.length_b   1.000
_cell.length_c   1.000
_cell.angle_alpha   90.00
_cell.angle_beta   90.00
_cell.angle_gamma   90.00
#
_symmetry.space_group_name_H-M   'P 1'
#
loop_
_entity.id
_entity.type
_entity.pdbx_description
1 polymer ?
#
loop_
_entity_poly.entity_id
_entity_poly.type
_entity_poly.pdbx_seq_one_letter_code
_entity_poly.pdbx_strand_id
1 'polypeptide(L)'
;HIMNTSEKISFITNWIKNYADKGNFSSLVIGISGGIDSAVTSTLSAKTNLHTHVVTMPILDHQILNNRGNNHIEWLKRNFSNISHHHVDLSKVFDEFQLKLKDNSSEHGYANSQARLRMTTLYQIAASNNGIVVGTGNKVEDFGIGFYTKYGDGGVDISPIADCLKTEVWDIGKELKINQEIIDAAPTDGLWTDGRTDEQQVGLS
;
A
#
# COMPACT_ATOMS: atom_id res chain seq x y z
N HIS A 1 -25.01 15.10 6.26
CA HIS A 1 -24.17 14.68 7.39
C HIS A 1 -22.72 14.46 6.94
N ILE A 2 -21.80 15.11 7.63
CA ILE A 2 -20.37 14.95 7.41
C ILE A 2 -19.83 14.00 8.48
N MET A 3 -19.26 12.88 8.05
CA MET A 3 -18.65 11.93 8.99
C MET A 3 -17.41 12.51 9.66
N ASN A 4 -17.30 12.32 10.98
CA ASN A 4 -16.05 12.59 11.68
C ASN A 4 -15.03 11.45 11.41
N THR A 5 -13.82 11.60 11.88
CA THR A 5 -12.74 10.62 11.62
C THR A 5 -13.09 9.24 12.14
N SER A 6 -13.63 9.16 13.34
CA SER A 6 -14.03 7.87 13.94
C SER A 6 -15.10 7.15 13.12
N GLU A 7 -16.09 7.90 12.62
CA GLU A 7 -17.15 7.37 11.76
C GLU A 7 -16.58 6.89 10.40
N LYS A 8 -15.61 7.62 9.84
CA LYS A 8 -14.92 7.21 8.60
C LYS A 8 -14.20 5.88 8.80
N ILE A 9 -13.50 5.72 9.92
CA ILE A 9 -12.79 4.47 10.25
C ILE A 9 -13.77 3.30 10.28
N SER A 10 -14.88 3.45 10.98
CA SER A 10 -15.91 2.40 11.05
C SER A 10 -16.54 2.11 9.70
N PHE A 11 -16.85 3.15 8.93
CA PHE A 11 -17.45 3.01 7.61
C PHE A 11 -16.52 2.22 6.66
N ILE A 12 -15.25 2.62 6.59
CA ILE A 12 -14.28 1.98 5.69
C ILE A 12 -14.02 0.54 6.12
N THR A 13 -13.83 0.32 7.43
CA THR A 13 -13.60 -1.02 7.98
C THR A 13 -14.76 -1.96 7.63
N ASN A 14 -16.00 -1.51 7.84
CA ASN A 14 -17.19 -2.31 7.52
C ASN A 14 -17.31 -2.55 6.02
N TRP A 15 -16.96 -1.55 5.21
CA TRP A 15 -17.00 -1.67 3.75
C TRP A 15 -16.05 -2.76 3.26
N ILE A 16 -14.81 -2.79 3.76
CA ILE A 16 -13.82 -3.82 3.42
C ILE A 16 -14.35 -5.20 3.80
N LYS A 17 -14.84 -5.32 5.03
CA LYS A 17 -15.34 -6.61 5.56
C LYS A 17 -16.51 -7.12 4.74
N ASN A 18 -17.47 -6.26 4.45
CA ASN A 18 -18.65 -6.62 3.66
C ASN A 18 -18.29 -7.06 2.25
N TYR A 19 -17.33 -6.38 1.62
CA TYR A 19 -16.87 -6.77 0.30
C TYR A 19 -16.26 -8.16 0.30
N ALA A 20 -15.37 -8.44 1.25
CA ALA A 20 -14.73 -9.76 1.37
C ALA A 20 -15.76 -10.85 1.67
N ASP A 21 -16.69 -10.60 2.58
CA ASP A 21 -17.73 -11.56 2.95
C ASP A 21 -18.65 -11.90 1.77
N LYS A 22 -19.02 -10.92 0.98
CA LYS A 22 -19.86 -11.13 -0.22
C LYS A 22 -19.16 -12.00 -1.26
N GLY A 23 -17.85 -11.89 -1.38
CA GLY A 23 -17.05 -12.69 -2.29
C GLY A 23 -16.58 -14.01 -1.71
N ASN A 24 -16.93 -14.32 -0.47
CA ASN A 24 -16.46 -15.51 0.27
C ASN A 24 -14.93 -15.56 0.40
N PHE A 25 -14.30 -14.40 0.53
CA PHE A 25 -12.87 -14.28 0.79
C PHE A 25 -12.60 -14.31 2.30
N SER A 26 -11.55 -15.01 2.70
CA SER A 26 -11.19 -15.18 4.11
C SER A 26 -10.00 -14.34 4.53
N SER A 27 -9.33 -13.68 3.59
CA SER A 27 -8.14 -12.89 3.91
C SER A 27 -8.00 -11.66 3.03
N LEU A 28 -7.15 -10.73 3.50
CA LEU A 28 -6.79 -9.49 2.82
C LEU A 28 -5.28 -9.48 2.61
N VAL A 29 -4.82 -8.93 1.49
CA VAL A 29 -3.39 -8.86 1.15
C VAL A 29 -3.04 -7.42 0.79
N ILE A 30 -2.03 -6.85 1.47
CA ILE A 30 -1.67 -5.44 1.32
C ILE A 30 -0.16 -5.27 1.28
N GLY A 31 0.32 -4.51 0.31
CA GLY A 31 1.72 -4.10 0.26
C GLY A 31 2.01 -3.00 1.28
N ILE A 32 3.14 -3.10 1.98
CA ILE A 32 3.60 -2.11 2.96
C ILE A 32 4.80 -1.39 2.37
N SER A 33 4.65 -0.09 2.14
CA SER A 33 5.69 0.75 1.54
C SER A 33 6.53 1.53 2.56
N GLY A 34 6.05 1.65 3.77
CA GLY A 34 6.63 2.53 4.79
C GLY A 34 5.98 3.91 4.84
N GLY A 35 5.06 4.21 3.91
CA GLY A 35 4.29 5.46 3.89
C GLY A 35 2.97 5.38 4.63
N ILE A 36 2.33 6.54 4.78
CA ILE A 36 1.08 6.68 5.54
C ILE A 36 -0.08 5.91 4.89
N ASP A 37 -0.14 5.87 3.57
CA ASP A 37 -1.27 5.25 2.87
C ASP A 37 -1.35 3.75 3.16
N SER A 38 -0.22 3.05 3.04
CA SER A 38 -0.17 1.62 3.33
C SER A 38 -0.34 1.35 4.83
N ALA A 39 0.16 2.25 5.68
CA ALA A 39 0.00 2.12 7.13
C ALA A 39 -1.47 2.24 7.53
N VAL A 40 -2.18 3.22 7.01
CA VAL A 40 -3.62 3.41 7.28
C VAL A 40 -4.43 2.24 6.72
N THR A 41 -4.21 1.90 5.45
CA THR A 41 -4.98 0.84 4.80
C THR A 41 -4.80 -0.52 5.46
N SER A 42 -3.57 -0.87 5.82
CA SER A 42 -3.30 -2.15 6.51
C SER A 42 -3.92 -2.19 7.91
N THR A 43 -3.94 -1.06 8.62
CA THR A 43 -4.57 -0.98 9.93
C THR A 43 -6.08 -1.13 9.83
N LEU A 44 -6.72 -0.44 8.89
CA LEU A 44 -8.17 -0.58 8.63
C LEU A 44 -8.52 -2.03 8.25
N SER A 45 -7.67 -2.67 7.46
CA SER A 45 -7.83 -4.07 7.08
C SER A 45 -7.73 -5.00 8.29
N ALA A 46 -6.76 -4.78 9.17
CA ALA A 46 -6.61 -5.55 10.40
C ALA A 46 -7.84 -5.43 11.30
N LYS A 47 -8.46 -4.25 11.35
CA LYS A 47 -9.65 -3.99 12.16
C LYS A 47 -10.89 -4.78 11.70
N THR A 48 -10.87 -5.33 10.49
CA THR A 48 -11.98 -6.18 10.00
C THR A 48 -12.03 -7.53 10.71
N ASN A 49 -10.98 -7.92 11.41
CA ASN A 49 -10.73 -9.24 11.98
C ASN A 49 -10.50 -10.36 10.96
N LEU A 50 -10.55 -10.05 9.67
CA LEU A 50 -10.12 -11.00 8.64
C LEU A 50 -8.61 -11.17 8.72
N HIS A 51 -8.12 -12.35 8.37
CA HIS A 51 -6.67 -12.57 8.33
C HIS A 51 -6.03 -11.61 7.35
N THR A 52 -5.03 -10.87 7.79
CA THR A 52 -4.42 -9.78 7.02
C THR A 52 -2.96 -10.09 6.73
N HIS A 53 -2.67 -10.33 5.45
CA HIS A 53 -1.31 -10.57 4.96
C HIS A 53 -0.69 -9.24 4.56
N VAL A 54 0.34 -8.83 5.28
CA VAL A 54 1.10 -7.62 4.97
C VAL A 54 2.40 -8.02 4.29
N VAL A 55 2.72 -7.37 3.18
CA VAL A 55 3.80 -7.80 2.30
C VAL A 55 4.81 -6.68 2.10
N THR A 56 6.07 -6.95 2.42
CA THR A 56 7.19 -6.07 2.08
C THR A 56 7.91 -6.64 0.86
N MET A 57 8.16 -5.79 -0.14
CA MET A 57 8.68 -6.22 -1.44
C MET A 57 9.80 -5.28 -1.91
N PRO A 58 10.97 -5.28 -1.24
CA PRO A 58 12.05 -4.41 -1.67
C PRO A 58 12.60 -4.82 -3.03
N ILE A 59 12.89 -3.83 -3.86
CA ILE A 59 13.58 -4.02 -5.14
C ILE A 59 14.88 -3.23 -5.13
N LEU A 60 14.85 -2.04 -4.53
CA LEU A 60 16.03 -1.19 -4.35
C LEU A 60 16.19 -0.90 -2.86
N ASP A 61 17.39 -0.48 -2.47
CA ASP A 61 17.66 -0.16 -1.07
C ASP A 61 17.10 1.22 -0.70
N HIS A 62 15.89 1.25 -0.12
CA HIS A 62 15.26 2.42 0.47
C HIS A 62 15.20 2.24 1.98
N GLN A 63 16.37 2.34 2.62
CA GLN A 63 16.55 1.97 4.04
C GLN A 63 15.55 2.63 4.99
N ILE A 64 15.31 3.94 4.83
CA ILE A 64 14.40 4.68 5.71
C ILE A 64 12.97 4.17 5.59
N LEU A 65 12.48 4.00 4.36
CA LEU A 65 11.12 3.50 4.11
C LEU A 65 10.98 2.04 4.55
N ASN A 66 12.00 1.21 4.30
CA ASN A 66 12.00 -0.18 4.74
C ASN A 66 11.92 -0.27 6.26
N ASN A 67 12.65 0.57 6.99
CA ASN A 67 12.61 0.61 8.45
C ASN A 67 11.24 1.04 8.96
N ARG A 68 10.64 2.07 8.37
CA ARG A 68 9.29 2.53 8.73
C ARG A 68 8.25 1.45 8.49
N GLY A 69 8.35 0.76 7.35
CA GLY A 69 7.46 -0.35 7.01
C GLY A 69 7.56 -1.49 8.01
N ASN A 70 8.78 -1.91 8.35
CA ASN A 70 9.02 -2.97 9.31
C ASN A 70 8.53 -2.58 10.71
N ASN A 71 8.77 -1.35 11.14
CA ASN A 71 8.29 -0.85 12.43
C ASN A 71 6.76 -0.83 12.48
N HIS A 72 6.12 -0.45 11.38
CA HIS A 72 4.66 -0.47 11.31
C HIS A 72 4.11 -1.90 11.43
N ILE A 73 4.74 -2.86 10.77
CA ILE A 73 4.33 -4.27 10.84
C ILE A 73 4.48 -4.80 12.28
N GLU A 74 5.56 -4.46 12.96
CA GLU A 74 5.73 -4.83 14.37
C GLU A 74 4.64 -4.21 15.24
N TRP A 75 4.27 -2.95 14.97
CA TRP A 75 3.16 -2.30 15.66
C TRP A 75 1.83 -3.01 15.38
N LEU A 76 1.58 -3.42 14.13
CA LEU A 76 0.37 -4.18 13.77
C LEU A 76 0.32 -5.50 14.55
N LYS A 77 1.43 -6.23 14.62
CA LYS A 77 1.51 -7.51 15.35
C LYS A 77 1.27 -7.35 16.83
N ARG A 78 1.69 -6.23 17.43
CA ARG A 78 1.44 -5.96 18.85
C ARG A 78 -0.02 -5.62 19.13
N ASN A 79 -0.72 -5.03 18.18
CA ASN A 79 -2.09 -4.54 18.38
C ASN A 79 -3.17 -5.45 17.80
N PHE A 80 -2.82 -6.38 16.94
CA PHE A 80 -3.77 -7.28 16.27
C PHE A 80 -3.20 -8.71 16.23
N SER A 81 -4.09 -9.69 16.41
CA SER A 81 -3.70 -11.11 16.40
C SER A 81 -3.83 -11.77 15.02
N ASN A 82 -4.35 -11.04 14.02
CA ASN A 82 -4.71 -11.57 12.69
C ASN A 82 -3.74 -11.11 11.59
N ILE A 83 -2.46 -10.94 11.90
CA ILE A 83 -1.44 -10.44 10.97
C ILE A 83 -0.45 -11.53 10.60
N SER A 84 -0.19 -11.69 9.30
CA SER A 84 0.96 -12.46 8.79
C SER A 84 1.83 -11.55 7.94
N HIS A 85 3.14 -11.59 8.15
CA HIS A 85 4.11 -10.81 7.37
C HIS A 85 4.81 -11.68 6.35
N HIS A 86 4.76 -11.28 5.08
CA HIS A 86 5.52 -11.89 3.99
C HIS A 86 6.59 -10.91 3.55
N HIS A 87 7.86 -11.28 3.72
CA HIS A 87 8.97 -10.49 3.21
C HIS A 87 9.46 -11.12 1.91
N VAL A 88 9.24 -10.42 0.79
CA VAL A 88 9.57 -10.92 -0.54
C VAL A 88 10.54 -9.95 -1.19
N ASP A 89 11.83 -10.23 -1.07
CA ASP A 89 12.86 -9.41 -1.71
C ASP A 89 12.87 -9.71 -3.21
N LEU A 90 12.45 -8.73 -4.01
CA LEU A 90 12.35 -8.86 -5.46
C LEU A 90 13.59 -8.31 -6.20
N SER A 91 14.64 -7.92 -5.49
CA SER A 91 15.80 -7.27 -6.08
C SER A 91 16.46 -8.16 -7.16
N LYS A 92 16.72 -9.43 -6.83
CA LYS A 92 17.36 -10.36 -7.78
C LYS A 92 16.45 -10.71 -8.96
N VAL A 93 15.15 -10.85 -8.72
CA VAL A 93 14.17 -11.10 -9.78
C VAL A 93 14.16 -9.93 -10.75
N PHE A 94 14.17 -8.70 -10.23
CA PHE A 94 14.18 -7.51 -11.07
C PHE A 94 15.50 -7.33 -11.80
N ASP A 95 16.63 -7.64 -11.18
CA ASP A 95 17.95 -7.62 -11.82
C ASP A 95 17.96 -8.56 -13.03
N GLU A 96 17.46 -9.77 -12.87
CA GLU A 96 17.39 -10.74 -13.96
C GLU A 96 16.45 -10.27 -15.07
N PHE A 97 15.33 -9.67 -14.72
CA PHE A 97 14.41 -9.06 -15.68
C PHE A 97 15.10 -8.00 -16.53
N GLN A 98 15.88 -7.10 -15.89
CA GLN A 98 16.63 -6.07 -16.60
C GLN A 98 17.68 -6.66 -17.54
N LEU A 99 18.38 -7.70 -17.10
CA LEU A 99 19.39 -8.38 -17.93
C LEU A 99 18.78 -8.96 -19.20
N LYS A 100 17.58 -9.51 -19.10
CA LYS A 100 16.88 -10.06 -20.27
C LYS A 100 16.41 -9.00 -21.26
N LEU A 101 16.23 -7.76 -20.79
CA LEU A 101 15.68 -6.67 -21.57
C LEU A 101 16.67 -5.51 -21.77
N LYS A 102 17.96 -5.80 -21.74
CA LYS A 102 19.02 -4.77 -21.78
C LYS A 102 18.94 -3.84 -23.00
N ASP A 103 18.38 -4.30 -24.10
CA ASP A 103 18.18 -3.49 -25.30
C ASP A 103 16.91 -2.64 -25.25
N ASN A 104 16.14 -2.79 -24.17
CA ASN A 104 14.88 -2.07 -23.93
C ASN A 104 14.92 -1.51 -22.49
N SER A 105 15.81 -0.54 -22.26
CA SER A 105 16.22 -0.10 -20.94
C SER A 105 15.66 1.25 -20.51
N SER A 106 14.45 1.60 -20.94
CA SER A 106 13.79 2.82 -20.50
C SER A 106 13.63 2.84 -18.99
N GLU A 107 14.16 3.86 -18.32
CA GLU A 107 14.04 4.02 -16.87
C GLU A 107 12.57 4.17 -16.44
N HIS A 108 11.78 4.91 -17.22
CA HIS A 108 10.35 5.03 -16.99
C HIS A 108 9.66 3.66 -17.09
N GLY A 109 10.02 2.85 -18.08
CA GLY A 109 9.52 1.50 -18.25
C GLY A 109 9.87 0.61 -17.06
N TYR A 110 11.11 0.69 -16.57
CA TYR A 110 11.55 -0.09 -15.42
C TYR A 110 10.83 0.30 -14.13
N ALA A 111 10.60 1.60 -13.90
CA ALA A 111 9.83 2.06 -12.74
C ALA A 111 8.42 1.45 -12.72
N ASN A 112 7.77 1.42 -13.87
CA ASN A 112 6.45 0.80 -14.02
C ASN A 112 6.51 -0.73 -13.87
N SER A 113 7.56 -1.35 -14.40
CA SER A 113 7.75 -2.80 -14.28
C SER A 113 7.94 -3.24 -12.84
N GLN A 114 8.62 -2.43 -12.02
CA GLN A 114 8.73 -2.70 -10.58
C GLN A 114 7.34 -2.73 -9.92
N ALA A 115 6.51 -1.75 -10.20
CA ALA A 115 5.15 -1.69 -9.65
C ALA A 115 4.31 -2.90 -10.11
N ARG A 116 4.46 -3.31 -11.37
CA ARG A 116 3.75 -4.48 -11.92
C ARG A 116 4.23 -5.79 -11.30
N LEU A 117 5.51 -5.90 -11.02
CA LEU A 117 6.07 -7.08 -10.34
C LEU A 117 5.53 -7.19 -8.91
N ARG A 118 5.42 -6.07 -8.22
CA ARG A 118 4.81 -6.04 -6.88
C ARG A 118 3.33 -6.44 -6.94
N MET A 119 2.59 -5.95 -7.92
CA MET A 119 1.18 -6.34 -8.13
C MET A 119 1.07 -7.86 -8.36
N THR A 120 1.91 -8.43 -9.22
CA THR A 120 1.93 -9.86 -9.49
C THR A 120 2.18 -10.66 -8.20
N THR A 121 3.11 -10.19 -7.36
CA THR A 121 3.44 -10.82 -6.09
C THR A 121 2.24 -10.81 -5.12
N LEU A 122 1.55 -9.68 -5.01
CA LEU A 122 0.38 -9.56 -4.14
C LEU A 122 -0.74 -10.51 -4.60
N TYR A 123 -1.00 -10.60 -5.90
CA TYR A 123 -2.02 -11.50 -6.42
C TYR A 123 -1.67 -12.98 -6.25
N GLN A 124 -0.38 -13.33 -6.33
CA GLN A 124 0.03 -14.71 -6.05
C GLN A 124 -0.24 -15.08 -4.59
N ILE A 125 0.07 -14.19 -3.66
CA ILE A 125 -0.20 -14.41 -2.23
C ILE A 125 -1.71 -14.48 -1.99
N ALA A 126 -2.48 -13.59 -2.60
CA ALA A 126 -3.94 -13.56 -2.47
C ALA A 126 -4.57 -14.86 -2.96
N ALA A 127 -4.18 -15.34 -4.14
CA ALA A 127 -4.70 -16.60 -4.69
C ALA A 127 -4.39 -17.79 -3.79
N SER A 128 -3.21 -17.79 -3.16
CA SER A 128 -2.78 -18.88 -2.29
C SER A 128 -3.46 -18.88 -0.92
N ASN A 129 -4.16 -17.80 -0.56
CA ASN A 129 -4.73 -17.60 0.78
C ASN A 129 -6.22 -17.24 0.76
N ASN A 130 -6.92 -17.52 -0.33
CA ASN A 130 -8.32 -17.11 -0.51
C ASN A 130 -8.54 -15.65 -0.14
N GLY A 131 -7.68 -14.78 -0.68
CA GLY A 131 -7.66 -13.37 -0.34
C GLY A 131 -7.94 -12.46 -1.51
N ILE A 132 -8.14 -11.19 -1.18
CA ILE A 132 -8.23 -10.10 -2.16
C ILE A 132 -7.09 -9.12 -1.93
N VAL A 133 -6.66 -8.46 -3.01
CA VAL A 133 -5.62 -7.43 -2.96
C VAL A 133 -6.26 -6.09 -2.62
N VAL A 134 -5.80 -5.49 -1.53
CA VAL A 134 -6.28 -4.19 -1.04
C VAL A 134 -5.29 -3.11 -1.46
N GLY A 135 -5.76 -2.18 -2.28
CA GLY A 135 -4.97 -1.05 -2.76
C GLY A 135 -4.86 0.06 -1.72
N THR A 136 -3.82 0.86 -1.85
CA THR A 136 -3.49 1.94 -0.90
C THR A 136 -3.61 3.34 -1.51
N GLY A 137 -4.15 3.46 -2.73
CA GLY A 137 -4.32 4.74 -3.40
C GLY A 137 -5.36 5.61 -2.73
N ASN A 138 -5.09 6.91 -2.65
CA ASN A 138 -6.04 7.91 -2.15
C ASN A 138 -6.41 8.91 -3.25
N LYS A 139 -7.33 9.83 -2.92
CA LYS A 139 -7.74 10.88 -3.83
C LYS A 139 -6.65 11.95 -3.93
N VAL A 140 -6.21 12.24 -5.16
CA VAL A 140 -5.27 13.33 -5.43
C VAL A 140 -6.03 14.64 -5.36
N GLU A 141 -5.54 15.60 -4.58
CA GLU A 141 -6.21 16.89 -4.36
C GLU A 141 -6.16 17.81 -5.58
N ASP A 142 -5.14 17.66 -6.44
CA ASP A 142 -4.92 18.52 -7.59
C ASP A 142 -5.34 17.86 -8.90
N PHE A 143 -6.34 18.43 -9.58
CA PHE A 143 -6.71 18.15 -10.97
C PHE A 143 -7.06 16.70 -11.32
N GLY A 144 -7.27 15.84 -10.34
CA GLY A 144 -7.64 14.44 -10.60
C GLY A 144 -6.59 13.62 -11.32
N ILE A 145 -5.33 14.06 -11.32
CA ILE A 145 -4.23 13.30 -11.92
C ILE A 145 -3.89 12.14 -10.98
N GLY A 146 -4.16 10.92 -11.44
CA GLY A 146 -3.76 9.72 -10.70
C GLY A 146 -2.30 9.40 -10.96
N PHE A 147 -1.47 9.43 -9.92
CA PHE A 147 -0.09 8.99 -10.00
C PHE A 147 -0.03 7.49 -9.71
N TYR A 148 -0.38 6.69 -10.69
CA TYR A 148 -0.33 5.24 -10.55
C TYR A 148 0.17 4.58 -11.83
N THR A 149 0.71 3.38 -11.67
CA THR A 149 1.14 2.55 -12.79
C THR A 149 -0.01 1.66 -13.22
N LYS A 150 -0.38 1.75 -14.50
CA LYS A 150 -1.40 0.88 -15.09
C LYS A 150 -0.96 -0.58 -14.91
N TYR A 151 -1.87 -1.39 -14.36
CA TYR A 151 -1.62 -2.81 -14.02
C TYR A 151 -0.49 -3.02 -13.01
N GLY A 152 -0.11 -1.99 -12.26
CA GLY A 152 0.82 -2.06 -11.14
C GLY A 152 0.09 -1.72 -9.85
N ASP A 153 0.43 -0.59 -9.23
CA ASP A 153 -0.23 -0.12 -8.01
C ASP A 153 -1.71 0.22 -8.22
N GLY A 154 -2.13 0.47 -9.45
CA GLY A 154 -3.56 0.58 -9.82
C GLY A 154 -4.25 -0.78 -10.01
N GLY A 155 -3.49 -1.88 -10.11
CA GLY A 155 -4.02 -3.23 -10.25
C GLY A 155 -4.33 -3.84 -8.88
N VAL A 156 -5.56 -3.61 -8.40
CA VAL A 156 -6.02 -4.05 -7.08
C VAL A 156 -7.48 -4.50 -7.18
N ASP A 157 -7.94 -5.26 -6.19
CA ASP A 157 -9.34 -5.69 -6.13
C ASP A 157 -10.24 -4.63 -5.53
N ILE A 158 -9.77 -3.95 -4.50
CA ILE A 158 -10.50 -2.86 -3.84
C ILE A 158 -9.54 -1.72 -3.47
N SER A 159 -10.09 -0.51 -3.37
CA SER A 159 -9.33 0.70 -3.02
C SER A 159 -10.07 1.45 -1.91
N PRO A 160 -9.94 1.01 -0.66
CA PRO A 160 -10.80 1.50 0.43
C PRO A 160 -10.61 2.97 0.80
N ILE A 161 -9.45 3.56 0.52
CA ILE A 161 -9.21 4.98 0.80
C ILE A 161 -9.15 5.84 -0.46
N ALA A 162 -9.63 5.31 -1.60
CA ALA A 162 -9.57 5.99 -2.89
C ALA A 162 -10.25 7.36 -2.88
N ASP A 163 -11.33 7.52 -2.13
CA ASP A 163 -12.09 8.77 -2.03
C ASP A 163 -11.63 9.68 -0.89
N CYS A 164 -10.63 9.25 -0.13
CA CYS A 164 -10.08 10.06 0.96
C CYS A 164 -9.03 11.04 0.44
N LEU A 165 -9.16 12.30 0.83
CA LEU A 165 -8.09 13.29 0.62
C LEU A 165 -6.88 12.90 1.48
N LYS A 166 -5.71 13.35 1.10
CA LYS A 166 -4.47 13.07 1.85
C LYS A 166 -4.58 13.53 3.29
N THR A 167 -5.19 14.69 3.52
CA THR A 167 -5.44 15.22 4.88
C THR A 167 -6.34 14.31 5.69
N GLU A 168 -7.36 13.71 5.06
CA GLU A 168 -8.25 12.75 5.72
C GLU A 168 -7.51 11.45 6.08
N VAL A 169 -6.65 10.96 5.19
CA VAL A 169 -5.80 9.78 5.45
C VAL A 169 -4.91 10.04 6.66
N TRP A 170 -4.33 11.24 6.73
CA TRP A 170 -3.47 11.64 7.85
C TRP A 170 -4.24 11.70 9.17
N ASP A 171 -5.45 12.27 9.16
CA ASP A 171 -6.32 12.34 10.34
C ASP A 171 -6.70 10.93 10.83
N ILE A 172 -7.01 10.04 9.90
CA ILE A 172 -7.28 8.64 10.23
C ILE A 172 -6.05 7.98 10.86
N GLY A 173 -4.87 8.23 10.30
CA GLY A 173 -3.61 7.70 10.85
C GLY A 173 -3.36 8.13 12.28
N LYS A 174 -3.62 9.40 12.60
CA LYS A 174 -3.51 9.92 13.98
C LYS A 174 -4.50 9.24 14.92
N GLU A 175 -5.75 9.13 14.51
CA GLU A 175 -6.81 8.50 15.31
C GLU A 175 -6.50 7.02 15.57
N LEU A 176 -5.93 6.32 14.60
CA LEU A 176 -5.52 4.92 14.72
C LEU A 176 -4.26 4.74 15.57
N LYS A 177 -3.58 5.83 15.92
CA LYS A 177 -2.33 5.84 16.70
C LYS A 177 -1.17 5.12 16.01
N ILE A 178 -1.11 5.26 14.68
CA ILE A 178 0.00 4.79 13.88
C ILE A 178 1.30 5.46 14.36
N ASN A 179 2.42 4.77 14.22
CA ASN A 179 3.73 5.25 14.66
C ASN A 179 3.99 6.70 14.25
N GLN A 180 4.47 7.49 15.20
CA GLN A 180 4.65 8.93 15.03
C GLN A 180 5.61 9.27 13.89
N GLU A 181 6.63 8.44 13.65
CA GLU A 181 7.57 8.68 12.55
C GLU A 181 6.89 8.69 11.17
N ILE A 182 5.84 7.87 10.99
CA ILE A 182 5.06 7.84 9.75
C ILE A 182 4.15 9.06 9.68
N ILE A 183 3.50 9.41 10.79
CA ILE A 183 2.64 10.58 10.87
C ILE A 183 3.42 11.86 10.60
N ASP A 184 4.60 12.01 11.18
CA ASP A 184 5.43 13.22 11.04
C ASP A 184 6.01 13.35 9.63
N ALA A 185 6.29 12.26 8.95
CA ALA A 185 6.80 12.28 7.59
C ALA A 185 5.73 12.64 6.55
N ALA A 186 4.45 12.30 6.82
CA ALA A 186 3.37 12.44 5.84
C ALA A 186 3.18 13.88 5.34
N PRO A 187 3.18 14.94 6.20
CA PRO A 187 2.99 16.31 5.71
C PRO A 187 4.18 16.84 4.95
N THR A 188 5.38 16.31 5.14
CA THR A 188 6.60 16.80 4.53
C THR A 188 6.59 16.62 3.02
N ASP A 189 6.16 15.45 2.55
CA ASP A 189 6.10 15.12 1.13
C ASP A 189 4.69 15.23 0.56
N GLY A 190 3.68 15.34 1.39
CA GLY A 190 2.28 15.51 0.99
C GLY A 190 1.72 14.38 0.13
N LEU A 191 2.28 14.16 -1.04
CA LEU A 191 1.81 13.17 -2.01
C LEU A 191 2.72 11.95 -2.13
N TRP A 192 3.98 12.06 -1.77
CA TRP A 192 5.00 11.06 -2.04
C TRP A 192 5.47 10.41 -0.75
N THR A 193 5.02 9.21 -0.48
CA THR A 193 5.33 8.50 0.76
C THR A 193 6.31 7.34 0.57
N ASP A 194 6.79 7.13 -0.64
CA ASP A 194 7.68 6.02 -0.98
C ASP A 194 9.12 6.45 -1.29
N GLY A 195 9.45 7.73 -1.06
CA GLY A 195 10.79 8.26 -1.26
C GLY A 195 11.13 8.62 -2.70
N ARG A 196 10.17 8.53 -3.63
CA ARG A 196 10.41 8.91 -5.02
C ARG A 196 10.32 10.43 -5.18
N THR A 197 11.06 10.97 -6.17
CA THR A 197 10.91 12.36 -6.59
C THR A 197 9.63 12.51 -7.43
N ASP A 198 9.17 13.76 -7.62
CA ASP A 198 8.02 14.06 -8.48
C ASP A 198 8.20 13.47 -9.88
N GLU A 199 9.39 13.60 -10.43
CA GLU A 199 9.72 13.06 -11.75
C GLU A 199 9.60 11.54 -11.79
N GLN A 200 10.15 10.87 -10.80
CA GLN A 200 10.04 9.41 -10.69
C GLN A 200 8.60 8.98 -10.51
N GLN A 201 7.83 9.73 -9.74
CA GLN A 201 6.44 9.40 -9.43
C GLN A 201 5.55 9.50 -10.66
N VAL A 202 5.72 10.52 -11.49
CA VAL A 202 4.96 10.67 -12.72
C VAL A 202 5.61 9.97 -13.92
N GLY A 203 6.79 9.41 -13.74
CA GLY A 203 7.50 8.71 -14.79
C GLY A 203 8.06 9.63 -15.88
N LEU A 204 8.39 10.85 -15.52
CA LEU A 204 8.92 11.87 -16.45
C LEU A 204 10.42 12.08 -16.25
N SER A 205 11.17 11.07 -16.01
CA SER A 205 12.61 11.16 -15.88
C SER A 205 13.33 11.17 -17.22
#